data_655b28b894462abdd87981f67e4385b8
#
_entry.id   655b28b894462abdd87981f67e4385b8
#
_cell.length_a   1.000
_cell.length_b   1.000
_cell.length_c   1.000
_cell.angle_alpha   90.00
_cell.angle_beta   90.00
_cell.angle_gamma   90.00
#
_symmetry.space_group_name_H-M   'P 1'
#
loop_
_entity.id
_entity.type
_entity.pdbx_description
1 polymer ?
#
loop_
_entity_poly.entity_id
_entity_poly.type
_entity_poly.pdbx_seq_one_letter_code
_entity_poly.pdbx_strand_id
1 'polypeptide(L)'
;MYLLEILHRSLSYEIEIEETRSSPNKLIKDSIQSWKNAFEKEYSVIIKTFYGSILNTIQCSNMTCGNIENVFEPYNCLQLDIDNKTNLYECLNDYFNEEEHINDWKCDKCQHIGCKKNTRLWSNPNYVIIQLKRFSRNGLIKNSNLVQYPIRDLDLTKYHSTLKSDNNKYIYDLYAVNYHSGQLNFGHYWSSCKNLDGHWYNFNDGNVTKITQEQLVTHDAYILFYHRKFIKKTLEI
;
A
#
# COMPACT_ATOMS: atom_id res chain seq x y z
N MET A 1 -7.72 -10.24 2.22
CA MET A 1 -6.37 -10.40 2.84
C MET A 1 -6.15 -11.77 3.45
N TYR A 2 -7.19 -12.44 4.02
CA TYR A 2 -7.07 -13.79 4.65
C TYR A 2 -6.41 -14.87 3.76
N LEU A 3 -6.72 -14.91 2.47
CA LEU A 3 -6.10 -15.87 1.53
C LEU A 3 -4.58 -15.68 1.41
N LEU A 4 -4.10 -14.44 1.31
CA LEU A 4 -2.66 -14.15 1.24
C LEU A 4 -1.94 -14.57 2.52
N GLU A 5 -2.58 -14.40 3.67
CA GLU A 5 -2.05 -14.83 4.97
C GLU A 5 -1.92 -16.35 5.07
N ILE A 6 -2.95 -17.10 4.63
CA ILE A 6 -2.88 -18.58 4.58
C ILE A 6 -1.75 -19.04 3.65
N LEU A 7 -1.67 -18.46 2.45
CA LEU A 7 -0.61 -18.79 1.50
C LEU A 7 0.78 -18.47 2.05
N HIS A 8 0.91 -17.30 2.71
CA HIS A 8 2.16 -16.92 3.37
C HIS A 8 2.58 -17.97 4.39
N ARG A 9 1.72 -18.31 5.36
CA ARG A 9 2.01 -19.30 6.41
C ARG A 9 2.35 -20.67 5.84
N SER A 10 1.64 -21.09 4.80
CA SER A 10 1.88 -22.40 4.17
C SER A 10 3.18 -22.49 3.38
N LEU A 11 3.71 -21.34 2.93
CA LEU A 11 4.91 -21.24 2.09
C LEU A 11 6.09 -20.62 2.84
N SER A 12 5.93 -20.32 4.14
CA SER A 12 6.96 -19.65 4.92
C SER A 12 8.11 -20.58 5.27
N TYR A 13 9.30 -20.01 5.33
CA TYR A 13 10.54 -20.64 5.74
C TYR A 13 11.45 -19.61 6.39
N GLU A 14 12.37 -20.06 7.22
CA GLU A 14 13.38 -19.21 7.85
C GLU A 14 14.48 -18.83 6.86
N ILE A 15 14.89 -17.57 6.88
CA ILE A 15 16.01 -17.05 6.08
C ILE A 15 16.96 -16.27 6.97
N GLU A 16 18.17 -16.07 6.50
CA GLU A 16 19.11 -15.11 7.04
C GLU A 16 19.08 -13.85 6.16
N ILE A 17 18.84 -12.69 6.78
CA ILE A 17 18.85 -11.38 6.10
C ILE A 17 20.13 -10.66 6.50
N GLU A 18 21.05 -10.52 5.56
CA GLU A 18 22.31 -9.82 5.78
C GLU A 18 22.33 -8.45 5.07
N GLU A 19 22.98 -7.49 5.69
CA GLU A 19 23.30 -6.21 5.06
C GLU A 19 24.53 -6.40 4.15
N THR A 20 24.32 -6.44 2.84
CA THR A 20 25.40 -6.69 1.86
C THR A 20 26.40 -5.54 1.76
N ARG A 21 26.05 -4.34 2.22
CA ARG A 21 26.94 -3.17 2.30
C ARG A 21 26.59 -2.37 3.54
N SER A 22 27.54 -2.20 4.46
CA SER A 22 27.34 -1.35 5.63
C SER A 22 26.98 0.08 5.18
N SER A 23 25.73 0.49 5.41
CA SER A 23 25.31 1.85 5.16
C SER A 23 25.62 2.73 6.37
N PRO A 24 26.24 3.91 6.20
CA PRO A 24 26.41 4.86 7.29
C PRO A 24 25.08 5.48 7.73
N ASN A 25 24.01 5.36 6.94
CA ASN A 25 22.71 5.95 7.21
C ASN A 25 21.94 5.12 8.22
N LYS A 26 21.69 5.70 9.41
CA LYS A 26 20.93 5.06 10.49
C LYS A 26 19.54 4.62 10.04
N LEU A 27 18.80 5.43 9.26
CA LEU A 27 17.47 5.09 8.78
C LEU A 27 17.46 3.82 7.93
N ILE A 28 18.49 3.62 7.10
CA ILE A 28 18.62 2.39 6.30
C ILE A 28 18.82 1.18 7.23
N LYS A 29 19.68 1.30 8.23
CA LYS A 29 19.90 0.22 9.21
C LYS A 29 18.62 -0.10 9.98
N ASP A 30 17.94 0.92 10.48
CA ASP A 30 16.68 0.76 11.22
C ASP A 30 15.62 0.09 10.35
N SER A 31 15.53 0.45 9.04
CA SER A 31 14.59 -0.18 8.10
C SER A 31 14.90 -1.65 7.84
N ILE A 32 16.19 -2.01 7.71
CA ILE A 32 16.64 -3.40 7.54
C ILE A 32 16.33 -4.19 8.81
N GLN A 33 16.63 -3.64 9.98
CA GLN A 33 16.36 -4.30 11.25
C GLN A 33 14.86 -4.53 11.48
N SER A 34 14.02 -3.56 11.15
CA SER A 34 12.56 -3.73 11.19
C SER A 34 12.10 -4.87 10.28
N TRP A 35 12.62 -4.92 9.05
CA TRP A 35 12.29 -5.98 8.10
C TRP A 35 12.74 -7.36 8.57
N LYS A 36 13.96 -7.47 9.14
CA LYS A 36 14.48 -8.70 9.77
C LYS A 36 13.55 -9.18 10.88
N ASN A 37 13.24 -8.29 11.82
CA ASN A 37 12.36 -8.61 12.95
C ASN A 37 10.99 -9.11 12.53
N ALA A 38 10.48 -8.58 11.40
CA ALA A 38 9.15 -8.95 10.88
C ALA A 38 9.15 -10.30 10.13
N PHE A 39 10.23 -10.63 9.40
CA PHE A 39 10.13 -11.68 8.38
C PHE A 39 11.27 -12.71 8.36
N GLU A 40 12.33 -12.55 9.13
CA GLU A 40 13.49 -13.47 9.09
C GLU A 40 13.11 -14.91 9.44
N LYS A 41 12.18 -15.07 10.40
CA LYS A 41 11.70 -16.40 10.85
C LYS A 41 10.61 -16.98 9.94
N GLU A 42 9.85 -16.12 9.28
CA GLU A 42 8.71 -16.50 8.45
C GLU A 42 8.73 -15.74 7.14
N TYR A 43 9.66 -16.06 6.26
CA TYR A 43 9.74 -15.47 4.92
C TYR A 43 9.03 -16.33 3.89
N SER A 44 8.48 -15.72 2.85
CA SER A 44 7.84 -16.44 1.75
C SER A 44 7.86 -15.67 0.44
N VAL A 45 7.51 -16.36 -0.65
CA VAL A 45 7.27 -15.70 -1.94
C VAL A 45 6.17 -14.63 -1.87
N ILE A 46 5.21 -14.76 -0.95
CA ILE A 46 4.15 -13.76 -0.72
C ILE A 46 4.75 -12.48 -0.17
N ILE A 47 5.64 -12.57 0.83
CA ILE A 47 6.36 -11.41 1.36
C ILE A 47 7.16 -10.72 0.26
N LYS A 48 7.96 -11.48 -0.48
CA LYS A 48 8.78 -10.96 -1.59
C LYS A 48 7.94 -10.23 -2.65
N THR A 49 6.71 -10.67 -2.88
CA THR A 49 5.88 -10.23 -4.01
C THR A 49 4.98 -9.05 -3.65
N PHE A 50 4.34 -9.09 -2.47
CA PHE A 50 3.26 -8.19 -2.11
C PHE A 50 3.56 -7.25 -0.94
N TYR A 51 4.69 -7.44 -0.22
CA TYR A 51 4.98 -6.60 0.93
C TYR A 51 5.96 -5.48 0.59
N GLY A 52 5.66 -4.32 1.11
CA GLY A 52 6.53 -3.15 1.17
C GLY A 52 6.70 -2.65 2.60
N SER A 53 7.31 -1.49 2.75
CA SER A 53 7.50 -0.84 4.04
C SER A 53 7.05 0.62 3.99
N ILE A 54 6.39 1.07 5.05
CA ILE A 54 6.00 2.45 5.33
C ILE A 54 6.95 2.99 6.39
N LEU A 55 7.34 4.25 6.25
CA LEU A 55 8.02 5.04 7.26
C LEU A 55 7.02 5.99 7.92
N ASN A 56 6.80 5.83 9.20
CA ASN A 56 6.12 6.78 10.07
C ASN A 56 7.16 7.63 10.81
N THR A 57 7.17 8.93 10.55
CA THR A 57 8.00 9.90 11.28
C THR A 57 7.12 10.58 12.32
N ILE A 58 7.45 10.37 13.60
CA ILE A 58 6.71 10.86 14.76
C ILE A 58 7.53 11.98 15.40
N GLN A 59 7.01 13.20 15.37
CA GLN A 59 7.66 14.37 15.93
C GLN A 59 6.93 14.87 17.17
N CYS A 60 7.64 15.07 18.28
CA CYS A 60 7.07 15.65 19.47
C CYS A 60 6.49 17.04 19.19
N SER A 61 5.26 17.30 19.66
CA SER A 61 4.58 18.60 19.46
C SER A 61 5.20 19.73 20.30
N ASN A 62 6.02 19.41 21.28
CA ASN A 62 6.78 20.43 22.02
C ASN A 62 7.92 20.95 21.14
N MET A 63 7.81 22.17 20.65
CA MET A 63 8.73 22.82 19.71
C MET A 63 10.18 22.90 20.23
N THR A 64 10.39 22.91 21.55
CA THR A 64 11.72 22.98 22.17
C THR A 64 12.37 21.60 22.34
N CYS A 65 11.60 20.53 22.20
CA CYS A 65 12.08 19.17 22.43
C CYS A 65 12.94 18.62 21.28
N GLY A 66 12.49 18.83 20.03
CA GLY A 66 13.16 18.36 18.81
C GLY A 66 13.26 16.83 18.69
N ASN A 67 12.49 16.05 19.50
CA ASN A 67 12.50 14.58 19.39
C ASN A 67 11.77 14.13 18.14
N ILE A 68 12.43 13.28 17.35
CA ILE A 68 11.88 12.65 16.15
C ILE A 68 12.15 11.16 16.23
N GLU A 69 11.13 10.36 16.09
CA GLU A 69 11.17 8.90 16.02
C GLU A 69 10.77 8.43 14.63
N ASN A 70 11.50 7.46 14.10
CA ASN A 70 11.22 6.86 12.80
C ASN A 70 10.86 5.39 13.00
N VAL A 71 9.63 5.03 12.64
CA VAL A 71 9.09 3.68 12.79
C VAL A 71 8.81 3.11 11.40
N PHE A 72 9.38 1.94 11.11
CA PHE A 72 9.17 1.22 9.87
C PHE A 72 8.16 0.10 10.09
N GLU A 73 7.11 0.09 9.27
CA GLU A 73 6.02 -0.90 9.34
C GLU A 73 5.87 -1.61 8.00
N PRO A 74 5.86 -2.95 7.97
CA PRO A 74 5.53 -3.67 6.75
C PRO A 74 4.05 -3.48 6.38
N TYR A 75 3.77 -3.40 5.08
CA TYR A 75 2.41 -3.37 4.56
C TYR A 75 2.28 -4.27 3.33
N ASN A 76 1.12 -4.82 3.10
CA ASN A 76 0.77 -5.59 1.91
C ASN A 76 -0.47 -5.04 1.20
N CYS A 77 -1.17 -4.08 1.81
CA CYS A 77 -2.35 -3.44 1.27
C CYS A 77 -2.44 -2.00 1.77
N LEU A 78 -2.62 -1.06 0.86
CA LEU A 78 -2.96 0.32 1.19
C LEU A 78 -4.49 0.43 1.33
N GLN A 79 -4.97 0.67 2.54
CA GLN A 79 -6.39 0.83 2.83
C GLN A 79 -6.73 2.31 2.84
N LEU A 80 -7.34 2.80 1.77
CA LEU A 80 -7.57 4.22 1.56
C LEU A 80 -9.01 4.62 1.89
N ASP A 81 -9.15 5.73 2.61
CA ASP A 81 -10.42 6.37 2.84
C ASP A 81 -10.92 7.03 1.54
N ILE A 82 -12.22 6.89 1.26
CA ILE A 82 -12.85 7.40 0.03
C ILE A 82 -13.94 8.45 0.31
N ASP A 83 -14.11 8.85 1.57
CA ASP A 83 -15.14 9.82 1.94
C ASP A 83 -14.82 11.18 1.32
N ASN A 84 -15.79 11.70 0.56
CA ASN A 84 -15.67 12.95 -0.20
C ASN A 84 -14.53 12.99 -1.24
N LYS A 85 -14.10 11.82 -1.73
CA LYS A 85 -13.06 11.69 -2.76
C LYS A 85 -13.66 11.27 -4.08
N THR A 86 -13.12 11.83 -5.16
CA THR A 86 -13.56 11.56 -6.54
C THR A 86 -12.56 10.69 -7.30
N ASN A 87 -11.30 10.66 -6.85
CA ASN A 87 -10.26 9.90 -7.52
C ASN A 87 -9.22 9.33 -6.53
N LEU A 88 -8.48 8.33 -7.00
CA LEU A 88 -7.49 7.61 -6.21
C LEU A 88 -6.35 8.50 -5.70
N TYR A 89 -5.95 9.53 -6.47
CA TYR A 89 -4.88 10.41 -6.03
C TYR A 89 -5.30 11.31 -4.86
N GLU A 90 -6.58 11.68 -4.76
CA GLU A 90 -7.10 12.37 -3.58
C GLU A 90 -7.02 11.46 -2.34
N CYS A 91 -7.41 10.20 -2.46
CA CYS A 91 -7.30 9.21 -1.38
C CYS A 91 -5.83 9.00 -0.93
N LEU A 92 -4.91 8.89 -1.89
CA LEU A 92 -3.48 8.75 -1.63
C LEU A 92 -2.87 10.02 -1.00
N ASN A 93 -3.32 11.20 -1.42
CA ASN A 93 -2.86 12.46 -0.85
C ASN A 93 -3.25 12.56 0.63
N ASP A 94 -4.48 12.22 0.99
CA ASP A 94 -4.91 12.17 2.39
C ASP A 94 -4.05 11.19 3.19
N TYR A 95 -3.91 9.98 2.67
CA TYR A 95 -3.19 8.93 3.39
C TYR A 95 -1.72 9.25 3.64
N PHE A 96 -1.05 9.95 2.70
CA PHE A 96 0.40 10.19 2.78
C PHE A 96 0.79 11.64 3.06
N ASN A 97 -0.04 12.64 2.79
CA ASN A 97 0.34 14.04 2.89
C ASN A 97 -0.27 14.76 4.10
N GLU A 98 -1.30 14.20 4.70
CA GLU A 98 -1.87 14.77 5.90
C GLU A 98 -0.97 14.51 7.11
N GLU A 99 -0.64 15.58 7.84
CA GLU A 99 0.03 15.50 9.12
C GLU A 99 -1.01 15.10 10.18
N GLU A 100 -0.92 13.89 10.68
CA GLU A 100 -1.81 13.36 11.71
C GLU A 100 -1.36 13.88 13.09
N HIS A 101 -2.26 14.55 13.82
CA HIS A 101 -2.03 14.95 15.19
C HIS A 101 -2.52 13.88 16.16
N ILE A 102 -1.61 13.31 16.94
CA ILE A 102 -1.90 12.30 17.96
C ILE A 102 -1.79 12.93 19.33
N ASN A 103 -2.91 12.99 20.07
CA ASN A 103 -3.02 13.74 21.32
C ASN A 103 -2.70 12.91 22.56
N ASP A 104 -2.58 11.61 22.48
CA ASP A 104 -2.34 10.68 23.60
C ASP A 104 -0.91 10.05 23.57
N TRP A 105 -0.10 10.38 22.56
CA TRP A 105 1.29 9.95 22.51
C TRP A 105 2.16 10.74 23.49
N LYS A 106 2.97 10.03 24.29
CA LYS A 106 3.87 10.63 25.27
C LYS A 106 5.31 10.55 24.80
N CYS A 107 5.98 11.69 24.74
CA CYS A 107 7.38 11.79 24.32
C CYS A 107 8.32 11.24 25.40
N ASP A 108 9.17 10.27 25.05
CA ASP A 108 10.14 9.66 25.99
C ASP A 108 11.20 10.67 26.46
N LYS A 109 11.53 11.66 25.61
CA LYS A 109 12.59 12.64 25.93
C LYS A 109 12.14 13.74 26.88
N CYS A 110 10.94 14.33 26.68
CA CYS A 110 10.49 15.48 27.46
C CYS A 110 9.17 15.26 28.20
N GLN A 111 8.60 14.05 28.11
CA GLN A 111 7.33 13.65 28.74
C GLN A 111 6.10 14.47 28.28
N HIS A 112 6.24 15.34 27.28
CA HIS A 112 5.14 16.07 26.68
C HIS A 112 4.15 15.11 26.01
N ILE A 113 2.86 15.41 26.10
CA ILE A 113 1.79 14.64 25.49
C ILE A 113 1.39 15.30 24.17
N GLY A 114 1.39 14.54 23.09
CA GLY A 114 1.06 14.97 21.74
C GLY A 114 2.24 14.91 20.78
N CYS A 115 1.96 14.45 19.57
CA CYS A 115 2.93 14.41 18.46
C CYS A 115 2.25 14.69 17.12
N LYS A 116 3.08 14.94 16.13
CA LYS A 116 2.75 15.00 14.72
C LYS A 116 3.32 13.78 14.04
N LYS A 117 2.49 13.03 13.31
CA LYS A 117 2.89 11.86 12.55
C LYS A 117 2.82 12.16 11.06
N ASN A 118 3.85 11.81 10.34
CA ASN A 118 3.89 11.88 8.89
C ASN A 118 4.19 10.49 8.33
N THR A 119 3.37 10.02 7.40
CA THR A 119 3.47 8.69 6.79
C THR A 119 3.98 8.80 5.37
N ARG A 120 4.99 7.98 5.00
CA ARG A 120 5.57 7.91 3.65
C ARG A 120 5.86 6.47 3.26
N LEU A 121 5.84 6.18 1.98
CA LEU A 121 6.36 4.93 1.45
C LEU A 121 7.88 4.90 1.61
N TRP A 122 8.41 3.78 2.14
CA TRP A 122 9.85 3.53 2.22
C TRP A 122 10.31 2.54 1.16
N SER A 123 9.58 1.44 1.00
CA SER A 123 9.79 0.48 -0.09
C SER A 123 8.46 -0.01 -0.63
N ASN A 124 8.39 -0.22 -1.94
CA ASN A 124 7.19 -0.74 -2.59
C ASN A 124 7.45 -2.13 -3.16
N PRO A 125 6.46 -3.03 -3.03
CA PRO A 125 6.49 -4.31 -3.72
C PRO A 125 6.32 -4.15 -5.24
N ASN A 126 6.58 -5.24 -5.97
CA ASN A 126 6.28 -5.28 -7.40
C ASN A 126 4.77 -5.31 -7.68
N TYR A 127 3.98 -5.81 -6.74
CA TYR A 127 2.52 -5.88 -6.83
C TYR A 127 1.92 -5.12 -5.65
N VAL A 128 1.26 -4.00 -5.93
CA VAL A 128 0.59 -3.15 -4.94
C VAL A 128 -0.89 -3.48 -4.92
N ILE A 129 -1.41 -3.71 -3.73
CA ILE A 129 -2.84 -3.90 -3.47
C ILE A 129 -3.37 -2.64 -2.81
N ILE A 130 -4.47 -2.10 -3.35
CA ILE A 130 -5.15 -0.93 -2.79
C ILE A 130 -6.59 -1.30 -2.51
N GLN A 131 -7.00 -1.17 -1.27
CA GLN A 131 -8.40 -1.36 -0.85
C GLN A 131 -9.06 -0.01 -0.64
N LEU A 132 -10.22 0.19 -1.26
CA LEU A 132 -11.09 1.34 -1.03
C LEU A 132 -11.96 1.03 0.20
N LYS A 133 -11.85 1.81 1.27
CA LYS A 133 -12.62 1.62 2.52
C LYS A 133 -14.08 2.01 2.28
N ARG A 134 -14.87 1.10 1.72
CA ARG A 134 -16.27 1.35 1.40
C ARG A 134 -17.23 1.18 2.58
N PHE A 135 -16.80 0.51 3.64
CA PHE A 135 -17.66 0.26 4.79
C PHE A 135 -17.31 1.17 5.96
N SER A 136 -18.32 1.79 6.56
CA SER A 136 -18.16 2.52 7.82
C SER A 136 -17.62 1.61 8.92
N ARG A 137 -17.03 2.20 9.98
CA ARG A 137 -16.44 1.44 11.10
C ARG A 137 -17.39 0.44 11.74
N ASN A 138 -18.69 0.75 11.77
CA ASN A 138 -19.73 -0.16 12.30
C ASN A 138 -20.26 -1.14 11.24
N GLY A 139 -19.78 -1.07 9.98
CA GLY A 139 -20.21 -1.94 8.87
C GLY A 139 -21.64 -1.71 8.35
N LEU A 140 -22.39 -0.73 8.91
CA LEU A 140 -23.80 -0.53 8.58
C LEU A 140 -24.01 0.24 7.27
N ILE A 141 -23.07 1.09 6.89
CA ILE A 141 -23.18 1.96 5.72
C ILE A 141 -22.07 1.62 4.73
N LYS A 142 -22.46 1.33 3.49
CA LYS A 142 -21.55 1.18 2.37
C LYS A 142 -21.43 2.52 1.62
N ASN A 143 -20.24 3.07 1.51
CA ASN A 143 -19.95 4.21 0.65
C ASN A 143 -19.86 3.73 -0.80
N SER A 144 -20.82 4.15 -1.63
CA SER A 144 -20.90 3.80 -3.06
C SER A 144 -20.40 4.91 -3.97
N ASN A 145 -19.58 5.84 -3.46
CA ASN A 145 -18.98 6.89 -4.30
C ASN A 145 -18.14 6.27 -5.43
N LEU A 146 -18.28 6.85 -6.62
CA LEU A 146 -17.40 6.52 -7.73
C LEU A 146 -16.03 7.14 -7.48
N VAL A 147 -15.01 6.30 -7.36
CA VAL A 147 -13.62 6.73 -7.28
C VAL A 147 -12.95 6.41 -8.61
N GLN A 148 -12.51 7.43 -9.33
CA GLN A 148 -11.74 7.27 -10.55
C GLN A 148 -10.33 6.82 -10.23
N TYR A 149 -9.80 5.83 -10.94
CA TYR A 149 -8.43 5.35 -10.75
C TYR A 149 -7.74 5.08 -12.09
N PRO A 150 -6.43 5.32 -12.18
CA PRO A 150 -5.69 5.10 -13.40
C PRO A 150 -5.57 3.60 -13.71
N ILE A 151 -5.85 3.23 -14.96
CA ILE A 151 -5.64 1.86 -15.47
C ILE A 151 -4.17 1.67 -15.84
N ARG A 152 -3.51 2.74 -16.25
CA ARG A 152 -2.08 2.78 -16.58
C ARG A 152 -1.39 3.92 -15.85
N ASP A 153 -0.10 3.74 -15.61
CA ASP A 153 0.79 4.78 -15.12
C ASP A 153 0.37 5.39 -13.77
N LEU A 154 -0.14 4.56 -12.84
CA LEU A 154 -0.27 5.00 -11.45
C LEU A 154 1.11 5.35 -10.90
N ASP A 155 1.34 6.64 -10.65
CA ASP A 155 2.61 7.13 -10.12
C ASP A 155 2.56 7.28 -8.59
N LEU A 156 3.29 6.40 -7.89
CA LEU A 156 3.46 6.46 -6.44
C LEU A 156 4.76 7.13 -6.02
N THR A 157 5.57 7.65 -6.95
CA THR A 157 6.91 8.20 -6.69
C THR A 157 6.87 9.35 -5.68
N LYS A 158 5.91 10.25 -5.79
CA LYS A 158 5.79 11.43 -4.90
C LYS A 158 5.45 11.09 -3.44
N TYR A 159 4.96 9.87 -3.17
CA TYR A 159 4.61 9.43 -1.83
C TYR A 159 5.78 8.75 -1.09
N HIS A 160 6.89 8.54 -1.79
CA HIS A 160 8.10 8.02 -1.18
C HIS A 160 8.78 9.03 -0.27
N SER A 161 9.45 8.51 0.74
CA SER A 161 10.27 9.32 1.64
C SER A 161 11.45 9.92 0.89
N THR A 162 11.63 11.23 0.98
CA THR A 162 12.79 11.96 0.45
C THR A 162 14.07 11.68 1.24
N LEU A 163 13.95 11.08 2.43
CA LEU A 163 15.09 10.68 3.27
C LEU A 163 15.86 9.48 2.67
N LYS A 164 15.23 8.76 1.73
CA LYS A 164 15.88 7.74 0.92
C LYS A 164 16.34 8.39 -0.39
N SER A 165 17.64 8.52 -0.56
CA SER A 165 18.22 8.97 -1.84
C SER A 165 18.03 7.91 -2.91
N ASP A 166 16.88 7.90 -3.54
CA ASP A 166 16.45 6.92 -4.52
C ASP A 166 15.83 7.66 -5.72
N ASN A 167 16.49 7.60 -6.85
CA ASN A 167 16.00 8.17 -8.13
C ASN A 167 15.06 7.21 -8.86
N ASN A 168 14.56 6.16 -8.20
CA ASN A 168 13.65 5.22 -8.81
C ASN A 168 12.27 5.83 -9.04
N LYS A 169 11.68 5.51 -10.19
CA LYS A 169 10.26 5.77 -10.44
C LYS A 169 9.44 4.56 -10.02
N TYR A 170 8.30 4.82 -9.38
CA TYR A 170 7.37 3.81 -8.89
C TYR A 170 6.06 3.92 -9.65
N ILE A 171 6.09 3.47 -10.90
CA ILE A 171 4.97 3.52 -11.85
C ILE A 171 4.35 2.13 -11.95
N TYR A 172 3.01 2.06 -11.93
CA TYR A 172 2.25 0.82 -11.89
C TYR A 172 1.14 0.81 -12.92
N ASP A 173 0.84 -0.38 -13.47
CA ASP A 173 -0.34 -0.62 -14.31
C ASP A 173 -1.31 -1.54 -13.59
N LEU A 174 -2.60 -1.23 -13.70
CA LEU A 174 -3.68 -2.07 -13.18
C LEU A 174 -3.72 -3.40 -13.95
N TYR A 175 -3.85 -4.52 -13.22
CA TYR A 175 -3.99 -5.83 -13.84
C TYR A 175 -5.22 -6.59 -13.36
N ALA A 176 -5.80 -6.21 -12.21
CA ALA A 176 -7.06 -6.78 -11.75
C ALA A 176 -7.82 -5.81 -10.86
N VAL A 177 -9.14 -5.96 -10.84
CA VAL A 177 -10.06 -5.28 -9.94
C VAL A 177 -10.99 -6.32 -9.33
N ASN A 178 -11.15 -6.29 -8.03
CA ASN A 178 -12.20 -7.01 -7.34
C ASN A 178 -13.33 -6.05 -7.01
N TYR A 179 -14.55 -6.46 -7.27
CA TYR A 179 -15.76 -5.69 -7.04
C TYR A 179 -16.58 -6.33 -5.92
N HIS A 180 -17.40 -5.51 -5.27
CA HIS A 180 -18.36 -5.96 -4.29
C HIS A 180 -19.65 -5.15 -4.41
N SER A 181 -20.79 -5.83 -4.55
CA SER A 181 -22.12 -5.22 -4.42
C SER A 181 -22.83 -5.76 -3.18
N GLY A 182 -23.75 -4.96 -2.63
CA GLY A 182 -24.53 -5.35 -1.45
C GLY A 182 -23.97 -4.78 -0.15
N GLN A 183 -24.31 -5.42 0.98
CA GLN A 183 -23.97 -5.03 2.34
C GLN A 183 -22.78 -5.86 2.87
N LEU A 184 -22.22 -5.47 4.02
CA LEU A 184 -21.04 -6.12 4.63
C LEU A 184 -21.20 -7.65 4.77
N ASN A 185 -22.38 -8.10 5.21
CA ASN A 185 -22.64 -9.54 5.51
C ASN A 185 -23.39 -10.25 4.38
N PHE A 186 -23.91 -9.53 3.39
CA PHE A 186 -24.71 -10.05 2.30
C PHE A 186 -24.35 -9.32 1.01
N GLY A 187 -23.45 -9.88 0.26
CA GLY A 187 -22.98 -9.24 -0.95
C GLY A 187 -22.50 -10.26 -1.97
N HIS A 188 -22.27 -9.75 -3.16
CA HIS A 188 -21.74 -10.51 -4.28
C HIS A 188 -20.38 -9.95 -4.68
N TYR A 189 -19.40 -10.82 -4.87
CA TYR A 189 -18.07 -10.49 -5.34
C TYR A 189 -17.85 -11.00 -6.75
N TRP A 190 -17.21 -10.20 -7.58
CA TRP A 190 -16.70 -10.62 -8.88
C TRP A 190 -15.39 -9.89 -9.18
N SER A 191 -14.71 -10.27 -10.24
CA SER A 191 -13.42 -9.70 -10.58
C SER A 191 -13.26 -9.46 -12.07
N SER A 192 -12.52 -8.42 -12.43
CA SER A 192 -12.02 -8.24 -13.78
C SER A 192 -10.51 -8.33 -13.77
N CYS A 193 -9.97 -9.17 -14.67
CA CYS A 193 -8.53 -9.38 -14.77
C CYS A 193 -8.05 -9.21 -16.21
N LYS A 194 -6.84 -8.65 -16.34
CA LYS A 194 -6.14 -8.59 -17.60
C LYS A 194 -5.43 -9.91 -17.85
N ASN A 195 -5.76 -10.57 -18.95
CA ASN A 195 -5.17 -11.84 -19.31
C ASN A 195 -3.86 -11.67 -20.12
N LEU A 196 -3.13 -12.76 -20.32
CA LEU A 196 -1.86 -12.77 -21.06
C LEU A 196 -2.00 -12.34 -22.53
N ASP A 197 -3.18 -12.51 -23.11
CA ASP A 197 -3.52 -12.01 -24.46
C ASP A 197 -3.68 -10.47 -24.52
N GLY A 198 -3.54 -9.78 -23.39
CA GLY A 198 -3.67 -8.32 -23.27
C GLY A 198 -5.09 -7.81 -23.13
N HIS A 199 -6.11 -8.70 -23.20
CA HIS A 199 -7.50 -8.35 -23.04
C HIS A 199 -7.98 -8.46 -21.60
N TRP A 200 -9.06 -7.72 -21.29
CA TRP A 200 -9.73 -7.78 -20.00
C TRP A 200 -10.92 -8.74 -20.04
N TYR A 201 -11.06 -9.52 -18.98
CA TYR A 201 -12.16 -10.45 -18.79
C TYR A 201 -12.79 -10.23 -17.42
N ASN A 202 -14.12 -10.24 -17.40
CA ASN A 202 -14.92 -10.21 -16.19
C ASN A 202 -15.26 -11.64 -15.79
N PHE A 203 -14.92 -12.01 -14.56
CA PHE A 203 -15.18 -13.31 -13.94
C PHE A 203 -16.26 -13.12 -12.88
N ASN A 204 -17.45 -13.63 -13.17
CA ASN A 204 -18.62 -13.50 -12.30
C ASN A 204 -19.28 -14.86 -12.16
N ASP A 205 -18.95 -15.57 -11.08
CA ASP A 205 -19.27 -16.98 -10.84
C ASP A 205 -18.84 -17.86 -12.02
N GLY A 206 -19.76 -18.57 -12.63
CA GLY A 206 -19.49 -19.41 -13.80
C GLY A 206 -19.41 -18.65 -15.13
N ASN A 207 -19.66 -17.34 -15.14
CA ASN A 207 -19.68 -16.52 -16.35
C ASN A 207 -18.36 -15.79 -16.55
N VAL A 208 -17.74 -15.98 -17.72
CA VAL A 208 -16.53 -15.26 -18.14
C VAL A 208 -16.85 -14.49 -19.42
N THR A 209 -16.71 -13.17 -19.35
CA THR A 209 -17.01 -12.29 -20.49
C THR A 209 -15.85 -11.36 -20.78
N LYS A 210 -15.55 -11.14 -22.07
CA LYS A 210 -14.57 -10.15 -22.47
C LYS A 210 -15.18 -8.75 -22.29
N ILE A 211 -14.39 -7.84 -21.70
CA ILE A 211 -14.81 -6.45 -21.43
C ILE A 211 -13.79 -5.45 -21.98
N THR A 212 -14.19 -4.19 -22.03
CA THR A 212 -13.30 -3.08 -22.38
C THR A 212 -12.75 -2.38 -21.13
N GLN A 213 -11.73 -1.53 -21.30
CA GLN A 213 -11.12 -0.82 -20.17
C GLN A 213 -12.08 0.21 -19.53
N GLU A 214 -12.97 0.77 -20.33
CA GLU A 214 -13.98 1.75 -19.88
C GLU A 214 -14.96 1.15 -18.86
N GLN A 215 -15.12 -0.17 -18.88
CA GLN A 215 -16.03 -0.90 -17.98
C GLN A 215 -15.38 -1.24 -16.61
N LEU A 216 -14.10 -0.95 -16.43
CA LEU A 216 -13.39 -1.31 -15.20
C LEU A 216 -13.71 -0.40 -14.02
N VAL A 217 -13.90 0.91 -14.26
CA VAL A 217 -14.11 1.89 -13.20
C VAL A 217 -15.61 1.98 -12.88
N THR A 218 -15.99 1.43 -11.73
CA THR A 218 -17.38 1.36 -11.27
C THR A 218 -17.52 1.73 -9.80
N HIS A 219 -18.73 2.00 -9.36
CA HIS A 219 -19.06 2.22 -7.94
C HIS A 219 -18.79 1.01 -7.04
N ASP A 220 -18.71 -0.19 -7.63
CA ASP A 220 -18.52 -1.44 -6.91
C ASP A 220 -17.05 -1.85 -6.79
N ALA A 221 -16.11 -1.14 -7.46
CA ALA A 221 -14.68 -1.40 -7.33
C ALA A 221 -14.28 -1.33 -5.84
N TYR A 222 -13.68 -2.42 -5.34
CA TYR A 222 -13.37 -2.58 -3.93
C TYR A 222 -11.89 -2.77 -3.66
N ILE A 223 -11.22 -3.65 -4.41
CA ILE A 223 -9.77 -3.87 -4.31
C ILE A 223 -9.15 -3.74 -5.70
N LEU A 224 -8.11 -2.93 -5.79
CA LEU A 224 -7.35 -2.67 -7.00
C LEU A 224 -6.00 -3.36 -6.89
N PHE A 225 -5.59 -4.05 -7.97
CA PHE A 225 -4.33 -4.77 -8.03
C PHE A 225 -3.47 -4.18 -9.14
N TYR A 226 -2.31 -3.67 -8.76
CA TYR A 226 -1.36 -3.02 -9.65
C TYR A 226 -0.05 -3.77 -9.70
N HIS A 227 0.58 -3.87 -10.87
CA HIS A 227 1.94 -4.37 -11.03
C HIS A 227 2.90 -3.26 -11.47
N ARG A 228 4.12 -3.31 -10.98
CA ARG A 228 5.15 -2.32 -11.28
C ARG A 228 5.60 -2.43 -12.73
N LYS A 229 5.70 -1.28 -13.43
CA LYS A 229 6.32 -1.19 -14.74
C LYS A 229 7.83 -1.24 -14.58
N PHE A 230 8.48 -2.19 -15.24
CA PHE A 230 9.93 -2.17 -15.37
C PHE A 230 10.31 -1.20 -16.48
N ILE A 231 10.78 -0.01 -16.10
CA ILE A 231 11.33 0.95 -17.05
C ILE A 231 12.69 0.40 -17.50
N LYS A 232 12.81 0.00 -18.75
CA LYS A 232 14.10 -0.37 -19.34
C LYS A 232 15.01 0.86 -19.27
N LYS A 233 16.10 0.81 -18.50
CA LYS A 233 17.15 1.81 -18.60
C LYS A 233 17.83 1.58 -19.93
N THR A 234 17.71 2.53 -20.86
CA THR A 234 18.55 2.58 -22.06
C THR A 234 19.94 2.96 -21.55
N LEU A 235 20.90 2.06 -21.70
CA LEU A 235 22.31 2.41 -21.55
C LEU A 235 22.64 3.21 -22.82
N GLU A 236 22.84 4.50 -22.69
CA GLU A 236 23.58 5.26 -23.69
C GLU A 236 25.03 4.82 -23.56
N ILE A 237 25.53 4.13 -24.62
CA ILE A 237 26.92 3.69 -24.78
C ILE A 237 27.71 4.82 -25.39
#